data_24d59b2bd605f062092bc90ad4c37aba
#
_entry.id   24d59b2bd605f062092bc90ad4c37aba
#
_cell.length_a   1.000
_cell.length_b   1.000
_cell.length_c   1.000
_cell.angle_alpha   90.00
_cell.angle_beta   90.00
_cell.angle_gamma   90.00
#
_symmetry.space_group_name_H-M   'P 1'
#
loop_
_entity.id
_entity.type
_entity.pdbx_description
1 polymer ?
#
loop_
_entity_poly.entity_id
_entity_poly.type
_entity_poly.pdbx_seq_one_letter_code
_entity_poly.pdbx_strand_id
1 'polypeptide(L)'
;MKDLTAIKGVGEFFAKKLSQAGYQSITNVTDVHAKRLQADTGIPLLIAARIIKEAQSLIAEADSEKYVVGVDMGGTKILAATIAEDGTIVSRAKTATKAHKDPAKVIDRIADCINTAIEKAGLEKNSIQAVGIGAPGPLDPQDGVIIFAPNLNWYNVPLKKELENRLNIPTFLDNDVNVGTVGEFTHGAGQGVNSLVGIFVGTGIGGGIILNGKLFHGTNKTAGEIGHIIVKADGPKCNCGNSGCLEAMSSRIAITKRIRRAILKRGKKSHILELNDGNLDSIRSGTLAKAVAAGDKVTIKVMRRTAKYLGIGVASVVNFLNPEMIILGGGVVEALDDKFIERIRKFAVAYALPNTMDGVEIATAKLGDDAGVIGASVLARQHLVTTY
;
A
#
# COMPACT_ATOMS: atom_id res chain seq x y z
N MET A 1 2.95 17.06 37.21
CA MET A 1 4.03 18.05 36.92
C MET A 1 4.62 17.85 35.51
N LYS A 2 4.85 16.60 35.04
CA LYS A 2 5.36 16.35 33.67
C LYS A 2 4.44 16.89 32.56
N ASP A 3 3.13 16.87 32.76
CA ASP A 3 2.15 17.36 31.81
C ASP A 3 2.25 18.90 31.60
N LEU A 4 2.37 19.67 32.67
CA LEU A 4 2.45 21.13 32.60
C LEU A 4 3.75 21.66 31.98
N THR A 5 4.82 20.90 32.04
CA THR A 5 6.12 21.29 31.43
C THR A 5 6.11 21.11 29.90
N ALA A 6 5.10 20.46 29.34
CA ALA A 6 4.89 20.39 27.88
C ALA A 6 4.45 21.75 27.30
N ILE A 7 3.85 22.64 28.13
CA ILE A 7 3.48 23.98 27.67
C ILE A 7 4.75 24.79 27.39
N LYS A 8 4.90 25.28 26.17
CA LYS A 8 6.07 26.06 25.74
C LYS A 8 6.31 27.28 26.64
N GLY A 9 7.47 27.34 27.29
CA GLY A 9 7.81 28.40 28.22
C GLY A 9 7.45 28.13 29.69
N VAL A 10 6.89 26.96 30.00
CA VAL A 10 6.62 26.50 31.35
C VAL A 10 7.75 25.54 31.78
N GLY A 11 8.79 26.07 32.36
CA GLY A 11 9.81 25.27 33.07
C GLY A 11 9.32 24.79 34.43
N GLU A 12 10.13 24.00 35.16
CA GLU A 12 9.78 23.41 36.44
C GLU A 12 9.30 24.45 37.49
N PHE A 13 9.85 25.65 37.48
CA PHE A 13 9.43 26.74 38.36
C PHE A 13 7.98 27.14 38.15
N PHE A 14 7.56 27.38 36.92
CA PHE A 14 6.17 27.73 36.62
C PHE A 14 5.23 26.55 36.78
N ALA A 15 5.65 25.35 36.39
CA ALA A 15 4.88 24.11 36.57
C ALA A 15 4.54 23.87 38.05
N LYS A 16 5.53 24.12 38.95
CA LYS A 16 5.34 24.04 40.43
C LYS A 16 4.34 25.07 40.94
N LYS A 17 4.43 26.32 40.49
CA LYS A 17 3.46 27.38 40.84
C LYS A 17 2.05 27.07 40.40
N LEU A 18 1.89 26.59 39.16
CA LEU A 18 0.60 26.17 38.60
C LEU A 18 0.00 25.02 39.43
N SER A 19 0.79 24.00 39.69
CA SER A 19 0.37 22.83 40.48
C SER A 19 -0.03 23.18 41.91
N GLN A 20 0.70 24.09 42.58
CA GLN A 20 0.37 24.56 43.92
C GLN A 20 -0.92 25.38 43.96
N ALA A 21 -1.27 26.05 42.88
CA ALA A 21 -2.50 26.81 42.72
C ALA A 21 -3.70 25.95 42.25
N GLY A 22 -3.52 24.61 42.13
CA GLY A 22 -4.57 23.68 41.76
C GLY A 22 -4.68 23.37 40.26
N TYR A 23 -3.83 23.95 39.42
CA TYR A 23 -3.76 23.64 38.00
C TYR A 23 -2.87 22.43 37.76
N GLN A 24 -3.46 21.23 37.67
CA GLN A 24 -2.72 19.98 37.61
C GLN A 24 -2.56 19.40 36.20
N SER A 25 -3.33 19.92 35.24
CA SER A 25 -3.33 19.51 33.83
C SER A 25 -3.30 20.71 32.88
N ILE A 26 -2.94 20.48 31.61
CA ILE A 26 -2.98 21.49 30.55
C ILE A 26 -4.41 22.03 30.41
N THR A 27 -5.42 21.15 30.44
CA THR A 27 -6.85 21.52 30.35
C THR A 27 -7.26 22.47 31.48
N ASN A 28 -6.78 22.28 32.72
CA ASN A 28 -7.11 23.21 33.79
C ASN A 28 -6.54 24.63 33.55
N VAL A 29 -5.46 24.74 32.78
CA VAL A 29 -4.85 26.02 32.42
C VAL A 29 -5.60 26.72 31.27
N THR A 30 -6.20 25.98 30.35
CA THR A 30 -6.93 26.56 29.20
C THR A 30 -8.27 27.17 29.58
N ASP A 31 -8.89 26.70 30.66
CA ASP A 31 -10.23 27.10 31.10
C ASP A 31 -10.25 28.35 32.00
N VAL A 32 -9.09 28.98 32.18
CA VAL A 32 -8.95 30.13 33.07
C VAL A 32 -8.54 31.41 32.33
N HIS A 33 -9.00 32.56 32.81
CA HIS A 33 -8.53 33.84 32.30
C HIS A 33 -7.19 34.27 32.91
N ALA A 34 -6.33 34.93 32.10
CA ALA A 34 -4.97 35.32 32.50
C ALA A 34 -4.93 36.13 33.79
N LYS A 35 -5.88 36.99 34.08
CA LYS A 35 -5.98 37.75 35.35
C LYS A 35 -6.22 36.84 36.54
N ARG A 36 -7.02 35.77 36.38
CA ARG A 36 -7.26 34.80 37.45
C ARG A 36 -6.00 33.93 37.66
N LEU A 37 -5.40 33.48 36.61
CA LEU A 37 -4.15 32.71 36.68
C LEU A 37 -3.05 33.52 37.36
N GLN A 38 -2.95 34.82 37.08
CA GLN A 38 -2.04 35.73 37.79
C GLN A 38 -2.37 35.80 39.29
N ALA A 39 -3.63 35.99 39.64
CA ALA A 39 -4.08 36.11 41.03
C ALA A 39 -3.76 34.82 41.83
N ASP A 40 -4.06 33.65 41.24
CA ASP A 40 -3.91 32.36 41.91
C ASP A 40 -2.44 31.91 42.01
N THR A 41 -1.58 32.30 41.08
CA THR A 41 -0.19 31.77 40.97
C THR A 41 0.91 32.80 41.24
N GLY A 42 0.56 34.10 41.20
CA GLY A 42 1.55 35.19 41.22
C GLY A 42 2.43 35.26 39.97
N ILE A 43 2.04 34.59 38.86
CA ILE A 43 2.73 34.69 37.56
C ILE A 43 2.33 36.02 36.91
N PRO A 44 3.31 36.80 36.36
CA PRO A 44 2.99 38.08 35.72
C PRO A 44 1.96 37.91 34.58
N LEU A 45 1.05 38.87 34.44
CA LEU A 45 -0.11 38.80 33.54
C LEU A 45 0.26 38.43 32.09
N LEU A 46 1.31 39.03 31.54
CA LEU A 46 1.77 38.73 30.17
C LEU A 46 2.27 37.31 30.03
N ILE A 47 2.93 36.77 31.05
CA ILE A 47 3.39 35.39 31.06
C ILE A 47 2.21 34.44 31.24
N ALA A 48 1.27 34.75 32.13
CA ALA A 48 0.05 33.97 32.32
C ALA A 48 -0.79 33.90 31.01
N ALA A 49 -0.95 35.01 30.30
CA ALA A 49 -1.63 35.04 29.02
C ALA A 49 -0.90 34.19 27.97
N ARG A 50 0.42 34.23 27.94
CA ARG A 50 1.21 33.39 27.03
C ARG A 50 1.10 31.90 27.35
N ILE A 51 1.17 31.53 28.63
CA ILE A 51 1.00 30.15 29.09
C ILE A 51 -0.36 29.61 28.68
N ILE A 52 -1.43 30.38 28.86
CA ILE A 52 -2.79 29.97 28.45
C ILE A 52 -2.85 29.77 26.93
N LYS A 53 -2.33 30.71 26.16
CA LYS A 53 -2.30 30.62 24.69
C LYS A 53 -1.54 29.38 24.19
N GLU A 54 -0.36 29.11 24.77
CA GLU A 54 0.42 27.92 24.41
C GLU A 54 -0.27 26.61 24.87
N ALA A 55 -0.96 26.63 26.02
CA ALA A 55 -1.77 25.51 26.48
C ALA A 55 -2.97 25.24 25.55
N GLN A 56 -3.66 26.30 25.11
CA GLN A 56 -4.76 26.22 24.15
C GLN A 56 -4.27 25.67 22.79
N SER A 57 -3.11 26.12 22.31
CA SER A 57 -2.50 25.58 21.09
C SER A 57 -2.18 24.10 21.22
N LEU A 58 -1.64 23.64 22.35
CA LEU A 58 -1.35 22.24 22.59
C LEU A 58 -2.60 21.35 22.58
N ILE A 59 -3.71 21.82 23.18
CA ILE A 59 -4.98 21.08 23.14
C ILE A 59 -5.55 21.09 21.74
N ALA A 60 -5.56 22.23 21.05
CA ALA A 60 -6.04 22.32 19.67
C ALA A 60 -5.22 21.41 18.72
N GLU A 61 -3.89 21.30 18.93
CA GLU A 61 -3.05 20.36 18.19
C GLU A 61 -3.33 18.90 18.57
N ALA A 62 -3.67 18.60 19.83
CA ALA A 62 -4.03 17.25 20.28
C ALA A 62 -5.42 16.83 19.82
N ASP A 63 -6.38 17.76 19.75
CA ASP A 63 -7.75 17.53 19.28
C ASP A 63 -7.90 17.68 17.76
N SER A 64 -6.87 18.15 17.04
CA SER A 64 -6.90 18.17 15.58
C SER A 64 -6.84 16.76 15.05
N GLU A 65 -7.87 16.34 14.31
CA GLU A 65 -7.82 15.09 13.57
C GLU A 65 -6.56 15.05 12.73
N LYS A 66 -5.80 13.95 12.90
CA LYS A 66 -4.51 13.77 12.24
C LYS A 66 -4.67 12.97 10.98
N TYR A 67 -4.44 13.62 9.84
CA TYR A 67 -4.56 12.98 8.55
C TYR A 67 -3.19 12.58 7.98
N VAL A 68 -3.19 11.57 7.14
CA VAL A 68 -2.07 11.21 6.27
C VAL A 68 -2.57 11.09 4.84
N VAL A 69 -1.67 11.26 3.87
CA VAL A 69 -2.00 10.98 2.47
C VAL A 69 -1.32 9.68 2.08
N GLY A 70 -2.13 8.71 1.64
CA GLY A 70 -1.63 7.50 1.00
C GLY A 70 -1.63 7.66 -0.52
N VAL A 71 -0.56 7.21 -1.18
CA VAL A 71 -0.40 7.29 -2.64
C VAL A 71 -0.08 5.91 -3.21
N ASP A 72 -0.86 5.48 -4.19
CA ASP A 72 -0.55 4.34 -5.05
C ASP A 72 -0.03 4.86 -6.40
N MET A 73 1.27 4.70 -6.64
CA MET A 73 1.94 5.14 -7.84
C MET A 73 2.14 3.98 -8.80
N GLY A 74 1.24 3.83 -9.76
CA GLY A 74 1.40 2.85 -10.83
C GLY A 74 2.07 3.42 -12.09
N GLY A 75 2.46 2.54 -13.01
CA GLY A 75 3.06 2.95 -14.28
C GLY A 75 2.15 3.75 -15.22
N THR A 76 0.82 3.73 -14.98
CA THR A 76 -0.19 4.41 -15.83
C THR A 76 -1.07 5.39 -15.08
N LYS A 77 -1.33 5.16 -13.81
CA LYS A 77 -2.17 5.99 -12.93
C LYS A 77 -1.45 6.28 -11.61
N ILE A 78 -1.74 7.42 -11.03
CA ILE A 78 -1.43 7.81 -9.66
C ILE A 78 -2.76 8.01 -8.96
N LEU A 79 -2.94 7.37 -7.81
CA LEU A 79 -4.09 7.56 -6.91
C LEU A 79 -3.55 8.10 -5.59
N ALA A 80 -4.08 9.23 -5.14
CA ALA A 80 -3.81 9.78 -3.81
C ALA A 80 -5.12 9.80 -3.00
N ALA A 81 -5.04 9.48 -1.73
CA ALA A 81 -6.18 9.54 -0.82
C ALA A 81 -5.78 10.19 0.49
N THR A 82 -6.60 11.11 0.99
CA THR A 82 -6.48 11.65 2.35
C THR A 82 -7.22 10.72 3.30
N ILE A 83 -6.53 10.27 4.35
CA ILE A 83 -6.98 9.18 5.21
C ILE A 83 -6.92 9.64 6.67
N ALA A 84 -8.05 9.52 7.38
CA ALA A 84 -8.18 9.81 8.80
C ALA A 84 -7.48 8.75 9.66
N GLU A 85 -7.35 8.99 10.96
CA GLU A 85 -6.61 8.11 11.88
C GLU A 85 -7.21 6.71 11.98
N ASP A 86 -8.51 6.58 11.86
CA ASP A 86 -9.25 5.32 11.87
C ASP A 86 -9.15 4.51 10.56
N GLY A 87 -8.44 5.03 9.55
CA GLY A 87 -8.31 4.43 8.23
C GLY A 87 -9.41 4.83 7.24
N THR A 88 -10.36 5.69 7.64
CA THR A 88 -11.41 6.20 6.74
C THR A 88 -10.81 7.07 5.64
N ILE A 89 -11.17 6.78 4.39
CA ILE A 89 -10.77 7.60 3.24
C ILE A 89 -11.70 8.80 3.13
N VAL A 90 -11.18 10.00 3.42
CA VAL A 90 -11.92 11.26 3.39
C VAL A 90 -12.07 11.81 1.96
N SER A 91 -11.01 11.69 1.17
CA SER A 91 -11.02 12.17 -0.22
C SER A 91 -10.13 11.31 -1.12
N ARG A 92 -10.33 11.43 -2.43
CA ARG A 92 -9.48 10.82 -3.45
C ARG A 92 -9.20 11.78 -4.59
N ALA A 93 -7.96 11.73 -5.10
CA ALA A 93 -7.57 12.33 -6.36
C ALA A 93 -6.87 11.29 -7.24
N LYS A 94 -7.10 11.36 -8.54
CA LYS A 94 -6.52 10.43 -9.50
C LYS A 94 -6.03 11.19 -10.73
N THR A 95 -4.83 10.84 -11.18
CA THR A 95 -4.25 11.40 -12.41
C THR A 95 -3.52 10.33 -13.22
N ALA A 96 -3.26 10.60 -14.49
CA ALA A 96 -2.43 9.72 -15.31
C ALA A 96 -0.95 9.95 -14.99
N THR A 97 -0.18 8.88 -14.84
CA THR A 97 1.27 8.95 -14.60
C THR A 97 1.97 9.64 -15.75
N LYS A 98 1.56 9.35 -17.00
CA LYS A 98 2.18 9.89 -18.22
C LYS A 98 3.70 9.80 -18.12
N ALA A 99 4.23 8.55 -18.03
CA ALA A 99 5.66 8.29 -17.97
C ALA A 99 6.45 9.23 -18.91
N HIS A 100 7.44 9.89 -18.37
CA HIS A 100 8.25 10.87 -19.07
C HIS A 100 9.73 10.58 -18.84
N LYS A 101 10.59 10.98 -19.81
CA LYS A 101 12.04 10.81 -19.66
C LYS A 101 12.61 11.62 -18.49
N ASP A 102 11.97 12.76 -18.18
CA ASP A 102 12.32 13.60 -17.04
C ASP A 102 11.49 13.21 -15.82
N PRO A 103 12.09 12.63 -14.78
CA PRO A 103 11.40 12.26 -13.54
C PRO A 103 10.68 13.44 -12.87
N ALA A 104 11.24 14.65 -12.92
CA ALA A 104 10.69 15.83 -12.28
C ALA A 104 9.23 16.07 -12.68
N LYS A 105 8.89 15.90 -13.96
CA LYS A 105 7.51 16.08 -14.45
C LYS A 105 6.52 15.07 -13.90
N VAL A 106 6.96 13.87 -13.60
CA VAL A 106 6.09 12.84 -12.98
C VAL A 106 5.96 13.13 -11.49
N ILE A 107 7.05 13.56 -10.85
CA ILE A 107 7.07 13.94 -9.42
C ILE A 107 6.15 15.15 -9.19
N ASP A 108 6.16 16.15 -10.07
CA ASP A 108 5.24 17.28 -10.03
C ASP A 108 3.77 16.81 -10.07
N ARG A 109 3.44 15.84 -10.95
CA ARG A 109 2.09 15.26 -10.98
C ARG A 109 1.71 14.49 -9.72
N ILE A 110 2.67 13.82 -9.08
CA ILE A 110 2.43 13.18 -7.79
C ILE A 110 2.09 14.24 -6.74
N ALA A 111 2.89 15.31 -6.66
CA ALA A 111 2.66 16.42 -5.75
C ALA A 111 1.31 17.11 -6.00
N ASP A 112 0.95 17.37 -7.26
CA ASP A 112 -0.33 17.95 -7.64
C ASP A 112 -1.50 17.02 -7.27
N CYS A 113 -1.35 15.71 -7.47
CA CYS A 113 -2.38 14.73 -7.09
C CYS A 113 -2.59 14.70 -5.57
N ILE A 114 -1.51 14.77 -4.79
CA ILE A 114 -1.55 14.86 -3.32
C ILE A 114 -2.27 16.16 -2.89
N ASN A 115 -1.85 17.32 -3.41
CA ASN A 115 -2.48 18.59 -3.12
C ASN A 115 -3.98 18.57 -3.44
N THR A 116 -4.35 18.01 -4.60
CA THR A 116 -5.76 17.87 -5.01
C THR A 116 -6.55 16.97 -4.04
N ALA A 117 -5.94 15.92 -3.50
CA ALA A 117 -6.60 15.09 -2.49
C ALA A 117 -6.83 15.86 -1.19
N ILE A 118 -5.84 16.63 -0.72
CA ILE A 118 -5.93 17.47 0.48
C ILE A 118 -7.02 18.54 0.31
N GLU A 119 -7.02 19.26 -0.81
CA GLU A 119 -8.02 20.29 -1.14
C GLU A 119 -9.44 19.71 -1.17
N LYS A 120 -9.64 18.55 -1.78
CA LYS A 120 -10.95 17.87 -1.82
C LYS A 120 -11.44 17.41 -0.45
N ALA A 121 -10.55 17.18 0.49
CA ALA A 121 -10.89 16.88 1.87
C ALA A 121 -11.29 18.15 2.66
N GLY A 122 -11.10 19.35 2.08
CA GLY A 122 -11.33 20.63 2.78
C GLY A 122 -10.27 20.90 3.85
N LEU A 123 -9.09 20.31 3.74
CA LEU A 123 -8.02 20.39 4.74
C LEU A 123 -6.90 21.34 4.30
N GLU A 124 -6.21 21.87 5.29
CA GLU A 124 -4.95 22.60 5.13
C GLU A 124 -3.77 21.62 5.14
N LYS A 125 -2.65 21.97 4.50
CA LYS A 125 -1.45 21.11 4.48
C LYS A 125 -0.87 20.81 5.88
N ASN A 126 -1.02 21.72 6.82
CA ASN A 126 -0.58 21.58 8.21
C ASN A 126 -1.35 20.51 8.99
N SER A 127 -2.54 20.10 8.52
CA SER A 127 -3.31 18.98 9.07
C SER A 127 -2.75 17.61 8.63
N ILE A 128 -1.85 17.60 7.63
CA ILE A 128 -1.26 16.36 7.10
C ILE A 128 0.06 16.07 7.80
N GLN A 129 0.11 14.95 8.52
CA GLN A 129 1.30 14.54 9.27
C GLN A 129 2.41 13.95 8.38
N ALA A 130 2.01 13.17 7.38
CA ALA A 130 2.94 12.52 6.46
C ALA A 130 2.25 12.09 5.16
N VAL A 131 3.08 11.79 4.16
CA VAL A 131 2.70 11.12 2.92
C VAL A 131 3.35 9.74 2.89
N GLY A 132 2.56 8.70 2.66
CA GLY A 132 3.06 7.36 2.36
C GLY A 132 2.89 7.05 0.87
N ILE A 133 3.83 6.35 0.25
CA ILE A 133 3.79 6.07 -1.19
C ILE A 133 4.15 4.62 -1.45
N GLY A 134 3.26 3.91 -2.15
CA GLY A 134 3.57 2.66 -2.83
C GLY A 134 4.07 2.95 -4.24
N ALA A 135 5.30 2.57 -4.57
CA ALA A 135 5.94 2.84 -5.85
C ALA A 135 6.45 1.55 -6.53
N PRO A 136 6.45 1.49 -7.87
CA PRO A 136 6.90 0.30 -8.59
C PRO A 136 8.42 0.17 -8.58
N GLY A 137 8.89 -1.08 -8.60
CA GLY A 137 10.29 -1.47 -8.80
C GLY A 137 11.07 -1.64 -7.51
N PRO A 138 12.34 -2.11 -7.62
CA PRO A 138 13.26 -2.11 -6.51
C PRO A 138 13.51 -0.69 -6.02
N LEU A 139 13.38 -0.48 -4.73
CA LEU A 139 13.61 0.81 -4.08
C LEU A 139 14.28 0.62 -2.72
N ASP A 140 14.91 1.67 -2.23
CA ASP A 140 15.40 1.77 -0.86
C ASP A 140 14.37 2.55 -0.02
N PRO A 141 13.63 1.87 0.90
CA PRO A 141 12.63 2.54 1.71
C PRO A 141 13.24 3.53 2.74
N GLN A 142 14.48 3.29 3.18
CA GLN A 142 15.15 4.14 4.18
C GLN A 142 15.54 5.48 3.58
N ASP A 143 16.24 5.43 2.45
CA ASP A 143 16.67 6.63 1.74
C ASP A 143 15.57 7.22 0.84
N GLY A 144 14.51 6.48 0.59
CA GLY A 144 13.38 6.89 -0.25
C GLY A 144 13.78 7.05 -1.72
N VAL A 145 14.65 6.15 -2.21
CA VAL A 145 15.18 6.17 -3.57
C VAL A 145 14.62 5.02 -4.39
N ILE A 146 14.00 5.32 -5.53
CA ILE A 146 13.65 4.31 -6.52
C ILE A 146 14.92 3.93 -7.28
N ILE A 147 15.43 2.71 -7.06
CA ILE A 147 16.66 2.22 -7.68
C ILE A 147 16.43 2.01 -9.17
N PHE A 148 15.32 1.38 -9.54
CA PHE A 148 14.99 1.10 -10.93
C PHE A 148 13.49 0.89 -11.13
N ALA A 149 12.88 1.66 -12.04
CA ALA A 149 11.50 1.47 -12.48
C ALA A 149 11.43 1.52 -14.02
N PRO A 150 11.51 0.36 -14.70
CA PRO A 150 11.63 0.31 -16.17
C PRO A 150 10.42 0.93 -16.89
N ASN A 151 9.23 0.79 -16.32
CA ASN A 151 7.99 1.36 -16.89
C ASN A 151 7.98 2.90 -16.89
N LEU A 152 8.82 3.52 -16.08
CA LEU A 152 8.97 4.97 -15.97
C LEU A 152 10.30 5.47 -16.56
N ASN A 153 11.18 4.54 -16.92
CA ASN A 153 12.56 4.83 -17.30
C ASN A 153 13.34 5.57 -16.18
N TRP A 154 13.12 5.17 -14.94
CA TRP A 154 13.74 5.77 -13.76
C TRP A 154 14.92 4.93 -13.27
N TYR A 155 16.00 5.64 -12.89
CA TYR A 155 17.21 5.08 -12.30
C TYR A 155 17.68 5.98 -11.17
N ASN A 156 17.81 5.45 -9.95
CA ASN A 156 18.29 6.15 -8.75
C ASN A 156 17.57 7.50 -8.51
N VAL A 157 16.24 7.49 -8.57
CA VAL A 157 15.42 8.69 -8.36
C VAL A 157 15.13 8.88 -6.87
N PRO A 158 15.60 10.00 -6.25
CA PRO A 158 15.40 10.28 -4.82
C PRO A 158 13.98 10.83 -4.56
N LEU A 159 12.96 9.98 -4.77
CA LEU A 159 11.55 10.39 -4.80
C LEU A 159 11.11 11.03 -3.48
N LYS A 160 11.52 10.49 -2.33
CA LYS A 160 11.24 11.05 -1.00
C LYS A 160 11.67 12.50 -0.92
N LYS A 161 12.96 12.75 -1.12
CA LYS A 161 13.55 14.09 -1.01
C LYS A 161 12.89 15.09 -1.98
N GLU A 162 12.64 14.66 -3.20
CA GLU A 162 12.01 15.48 -4.22
C GLU A 162 10.57 15.87 -3.88
N LEU A 163 9.80 14.98 -3.25
CA LEU A 163 8.44 15.27 -2.79
C LEU A 163 8.44 16.10 -1.50
N GLU A 164 9.31 15.82 -0.55
CA GLU A 164 9.47 16.63 0.67
C GLU A 164 9.80 18.09 0.31
N ASN A 165 10.66 18.33 -0.68
CA ASN A 165 10.99 19.67 -1.16
C ASN A 165 9.77 20.41 -1.76
N ARG A 166 8.84 19.70 -2.43
CA ARG A 166 7.65 20.28 -3.07
C ARG A 166 6.48 20.49 -2.11
N LEU A 167 6.33 19.56 -1.18
CA LEU A 167 5.16 19.49 -0.31
C LEU A 167 5.41 20.11 1.05
N ASN A 168 6.66 20.10 1.53
CA ASN A 168 7.04 20.39 2.92
C ASN A 168 6.30 19.48 3.92
N ILE A 169 6.11 18.20 3.55
CA ILE A 169 5.47 17.17 4.37
C ILE A 169 6.39 15.95 4.39
N PRO A 170 6.66 15.33 5.56
CA PRO A 170 7.44 14.09 5.66
C PRO A 170 6.89 13.01 4.73
N THR A 171 7.76 12.35 3.97
CA THR A 171 7.35 11.37 2.96
C THR A 171 8.06 10.03 3.18
N PHE A 172 7.33 8.93 3.07
CA PHE A 172 7.82 7.56 3.23
C PHE A 172 7.42 6.72 2.03
N LEU A 173 8.34 5.87 1.57
CA LEU A 173 8.13 5.02 0.40
C LEU A 173 8.27 3.54 0.74
N ASP A 174 7.50 2.72 0.05
CA ASP A 174 7.74 1.29 -0.07
C ASP A 174 7.29 0.78 -1.45
N ASN A 175 7.59 -0.49 -1.74
CA ASN A 175 7.12 -1.11 -2.97
C ASN A 175 5.58 -1.17 -3.01
N ASP A 176 4.97 -0.98 -4.18
CA ASP A 176 3.53 -0.95 -4.41
C ASP A 176 2.80 -2.22 -3.91
N VAL A 177 3.40 -3.39 -4.08
CA VAL A 177 2.83 -4.66 -3.59
C VAL A 177 3.01 -4.83 -2.09
N ASN A 178 4.11 -4.36 -1.52
CA ASN A 178 4.33 -4.32 -0.07
C ASN A 178 3.25 -3.48 0.61
N VAL A 179 3.01 -2.25 0.14
CA VAL A 179 1.97 -1.40 0.73
C VAL A 179 0.57 -1.98 0.52
N GLY A 180 0.28 -2.58 -0.65
CA GLY A 180 -0.97 -3.28 -0.86
C GLY A 180 -1.17 -4.44 0.12
N THR A 181 -0.10 -5.18 0.42
CA THR A 181 -0.12 -6.26 1.43
C THR A 181 -0.34 -5.72 2.84
N VAL A 182 0.30 -4.61 3.20
CA VAL A 182 0.08 -3.91 4.49
C VAL A 182 -1.36 -3.43 4.61
N GLY A 183 -1.94 -2.88 3.54
CA GLY A 183 -3.34 -2.48 3.52
C GLY A 183 -4.29 -3.64 3.80
N GLU A 184 -4.12 -4.74 3.09
CA GLU A 184 -4.92 -5.96 3.30
C GLU A 184 -4.71 -6.58 4.69
N PHE A 185 -3.50 -6.51 5.23
CA PHE A 185 -3.19 -6.97 6.58
C PHE A 185 -3.92 -6.16 7.65
N THR A 186 -3.95 -4.84 7.53
CA THR A 186 -4.45 -3.95 8.57
C THR A 186 -5.95 -3.67 8.47
N HIS A 187 -6.48 -3.50 7.26
CA HIS A 187 -7.87 -3.06 7.01
C HIS A 187 -8.65 -3.99 6.08
N GLY A 188 -8.01 -5.00 5.49
CA GLY A 188 -8.61 -5.89 4.51
C GLY A 188 -8.83 -7.32 5.00
N ALA A 189 -8.52 -8.28 4.12
CA ALA A 189 -8.72 -9.70 4.36
C ALA A 189 -7.81 -10.27 5.44
N GLY A 190 -6.67 -9.63 5.72
CA GLY A 190 -5.64 -10.10 6.64
C GLY A 190 -5.84 -9.70 8.10
N GLN A 191 -6.96 -9.08 8.46
CA GLN A 191 -7.20 -8.69 9.84
C GLN A 191 -7.27 -9.90 10.77
N GLY A 192 -6.57 -9.85 11.91
CA GLY A 192 -6.61 -10.86 12.95
C GLY A 192 -5.55 -11.96 12.84
N VAL A 193 -4.71 -11.98 11.78
CA VAL A 193 -3.55 -12.90 11.68
C VAL A 193 -2.25 -12.18 11.98
N ASN A 194 -1.18 -12.92 12.31
CA ASN A 194 0.15 -12.36 12.55
C ASN A 194 1.11 -12.57 11.38
N SER A 195 0.84 -13.58 10.54
CA SER A 195 1.71 -13.91 9.42
C SER A 195 0.88 -14.20 8.18
N LEU A 196 1.11 -13.42 7.13
CA LEU A 196 0.47 -13.63 5.84
C LEU A 196 1.39 -13.32 4.68
N VAL A 197 1.03 -13.84 3.51
CA VAL A 197 1.67 -13.49 2.25
C VAL A 197 0.62 -13.04 1.25
N GLY A 198 0.77 -11.81 0.78
CA GLY A 198 -0.01 -11.27 -0.33
C GLY A 198 0.60 -11.68 -1.67
N ILE A 199 -0.22 -12.13 -2.61
CA ILE A 199 0.17 -12.46 -3.99
C ILE A 199 -0.78 -11.72 -4.94
N PHE A 200 -0.28 -10.71 -5.63
CA PHE A 200 -1.10 -9.85 -6.49
C PHE A 200 -0.84 -10.14 -7.97
N VAL A 201 -1.88 -10.63 -8.66
CA VAL A 201 -1.83 -11.06 -10.06
C VAL A 201 -2.41 -9.98 -10.96
N GLY A 202 -1.53 -9.17 -11.51
CA GLY A 202 -1.85 -8.07 -12.42
C GLY A 202 -1.17 -8.24 -13.78
N THR A 203 -0.62 -7.17 -14.31
CA THR A 203 0.25 -7.17 -15.50
C THR A 203 1.43 -8.11 -15.31
N GLY A 204 2.07 -8.05 -14.13
CA GLY A 204 3.03 -9.00 -13.58
C GLY A 204 2.44 -9.78 -12.39
N ILE A 205 3.31 -10.34 -11.55
CA ILE A 205 2.96 -10.93 -10.26
C ILE A 205 3.95 -10.43 -9.23
N GLY A 206 3.45 -9.73 -8.23
CA GLY A 206 4.22 -9.30 -7.07
C GLY A 206 3.74 -9.99 -5.79
N GLY A 207 4.53 -9.89 -4.73
CA GLY A 207 4.18 -10.39 -3.42
C GLY A 207 4.70 -9.50 -2.30
N GLY A 208 4.01 -9.54 -1.16
CA GLY A 208 4.44 -8.94 0.10
C GLY A 208 4.34 -9.95 1.23
N ILE A 209 5.21 -9.83 2.20
CA ILE A 209 5.33 -10.80 3.30
C ILE A 209 5.17 -10.07 4.62
N ILE A 210 4.19 -10.48 5.42
CA ILE A 210 4.05 -10.05 6.82
C ILE A 210 4.46 -11.23 7.71
N LEU A 211 5.40 -11.01 8.62
CA LEU A 211 5.83 -11.99 9.62
C LEU A 211 5.79 -11.34 11.00
N ASN A 212 5.12 -12.00 11.94
CA ASN A 212 4.96 -11.49 13.31
C ASN A 212 4.42 -10.05 13.35
N GLY A 213 3.40 -9.77 12.54
CA GLY A 213 2.75 -8.47 12.45
C GLY A 213 3.56 -7.36 11.73
N LYS A 214 4.71 -7.70 11.13
CA LYS A 214 5.60 -6.72 10.49
C LYS A 214 5.90 -7.07 9.04
N LEU A 215 5.97 -6.06 8.19
CA LEU A 215 6.41 -6.21 6.82
C LEU A 215 7.88 -6.68 6.76
N PHE A 216 8.12 -7.76 6.02
CA PHE A 216 9.43 -8.36 5.88
C PHE A 216 10.09 -7.94 4.56
N HIS A 217 11.10 -7.11 4.64
CA HIS A 217 11.82 -6.60 3.46
C HIS A 217 12.98 -7.50 3.00
N GLY A 218 13.51 -8.36 3.88
CA GLY A 218 14.76 -9.08 3.65
C GLY A 218 15.99 -8.16 3.71
N THR A 219 17.17 -8.77 3.58
CA THR A 219 18.47 -8.08 3.73
C THR A 219 18.65 -6.96 2.69
N ASN A 220 18.31 -7.25 1.43
CA ASN A 220 18.47 -6.31 0.31
C ASN A 220 17.17 -5.59 -0.08
N LYS A 221 16.17 -5.57 0.80
CA LYS A 221 14.86 -4.94 0.58
C LYS A 221 14.07 -5.49 -0.62
N THR A 222 14.35 -6.74 -1.01
CA THR A 222 13.73 -7.41 -2.18
C THR A 222 13.02 -8.71 -1.80
N ALA A 223 12.63 -8.89 -0.53
CA ALA A 223 11.78 -10.02 -0.16
C ALA A 223 10.40 -9.89 -0.83
N GLY A 224 9.74 -11.03 -1.05
CA GLY A 224 8.42 -11.01 -1.67
C GLY A 224 8.41 -11.09 -3.20
N GLU A 225 9.55 -11.27 -3.86
CA GLU A 225 9.65 -11.46 -5.32
C GLU A 225 9.07 -12.83 -5.76
N ILE A 226 7.84 -13.11 -5.31
CA ILE A 226 7.13 -14.39 -5.51
C ILE A 226 6.88 -14.68 -6.99
N GLY A 227 6.66 -13.63 -7.78
CA GLY A 227 6.51 -13.73 -9.23
C GLY A 227 7.69 -14.38 -9.92
N HIS A 228 8.87 -14.37 -9.30
CA HIS A 228 10.12 -14.92 -9.87
C HIS A 228 10.52 -16.29 -9.33
N ILE A 229 9.71 -16.90 -8.45
CA ILE A 229 9.84 -18.33 -8.10
C ILE A 229 9.72 -19.18 -9.38
N ILE A 230 10.68 -20.05 -9.62
CA ILE A 230 10.67 -20.96 -10.79
C ILE A 230 9.70 -22.10 -10.51
N VAL A 231 8.50 -22.06 -11.12
CA VAL A 231 7.45 -23.09 -11.00
C VAL A 231 7.47 -24.09 -12.15
N LYS A 232 8.36 -23.88 -13.12
CA LYS A 232 8.61 -24.78 -14.23
C LYS A 232 9.99 -24.54 -14.84
N ALA A 233 10.98 -25.39 -14.56
CA ALA A 233 12.37 -25.22 -15.02
C ALA A 233 12.49 -24.89 -16.51
N ASP A 234 11.83 -25.69 -17.39
CA ASP A 234 11.82 -25.48 -18.84
C ASP A 234 10.63 -24.63 -19.30
N GLY A 235 10.27 -23.62 -18.53
CA GLY A 235 9.17 -22.72 -18.81
C GLY A 235 9.54 -21.62 -19.80
N PRO A 236 8.57 -20.74 -20.14
CA PRO A 236 8.82 -19.60 -20.99
C PRO A 236 9.79 -18.62 -20.34
N LYS A 237 10.50 -17.83 -21.16
CA LYS A 237 11.37 -16.74 -20.70
C LYS A 237 10.55 -15.71 -19.93
N CYS A 238 11.11 -15.26 -18.81
CA CYS A 238 10.65 -14.14 -18.00
C CYS A 238 11.44 -12.87 -18.35
N ASN A 239 10.85 -11.73 -18.14
CA ASN A 239 11.53 -10.44 -18.36
C ASN A 239 12.71 -10.23 -17.38
N CYS A 240 12.76 -10.94 -16.24
CA CYS A 240 13.89 -10.93 -15.32
C CYS A 240 15.15 -11.68 -15.86
N GLY A 241 15.06 -12.29 -17.04
CA GLY A 241 16.15 -13.08 -17.63
C GLY A 241 16.07 -14.58 -17.40
N ASN A 242 15.37 -15.04 -16.36
CA ASN A 242 15.19 -16.47 -16.07
C ASN A 242 14.12 -17.13 -16.95
N SER A 243 13.92 -18.43 -16.79
CA SER A 243 12.87 -19.19 -17.44
C SER A 243 11.96 -19.84 -16.42
N GLY A 244 10.66 -19.87 -16.68
CA GLY A 244 9.70 -20.61 -15.87
C GLY A 244 9.25 -19.98 -14.57
N CYS A 245 9.51 -18.69 -14.40
CA CYS A 245 8.99 -17.91 -13.28
C CYS A 245 7.46 -17.97 -13.20
N LEU A 246 6.90 -17.89 -12.00
CA LEU A 246 5.46 -17.85 -11.78
C LEU A 246 4.78 -16.75 -12.60
N GLU A 247 5.38 -15.58 -12.69
CA GLU A 247 4.92 -14.46 -13.51
C GLU A 247 4.84 -14.82 -14.99
N ALA A 248 5.89 -15.41 -15.56
CA ALA A 248 5.91 -15.88 -16.95
C ALA A 248 4.89 -16.99 -17.22
N MET A 249 4.43 -17.65 -16.15
CA MET A 249 3.41 -18.69 -16.22
C MET A 249 1.98 -18.19 -15.96
N SER A 250 1.77 -17.13 -15.20
CA SER A 250 0.43 -16.86 -14.63
C SER A 250 0.02 -15.39 -14.60
N SER A 251 0.88 -14.43 -14.97
CA SER A 251 0.51 -13.03 -15.09
C SER A 251 -0.46 -12.78 -16.26
N ARG A 252 -1.13 -11.62 -16.27
CA ARG A 252 -2.02 -11.21 -17.36
C ARG A 252 -1.31 -11.19 -18.71
N ILE A 253 -0.04 -10.76 -18.75
CA ILE A 253 0.78 -10.84 -19.98
C ILE A 253 0.96 -12.30 -20.42
N ALA A 254 1.24 -13.21 -19.50
CA ALA A 254 1.41 -14.62 -19.81
C ALA A 254 0.10 -15.26 -20.30
N ILE A 255 -1.04 -14.89 -19.71
CA ILE A 255 -2.38 -15.31 -20.12
C ILE A 255 -2.65 -14.82 -21.55
N THR A 256 -2.47 -13.53 -21.82
CA THR A 256 -2.65 -12.92 -23.15
C THR A 256 -1.80 -13.61 -24.21
N LYS A 257 -0.50 -13.80 -23.95
CA LYS A 257 0.40 -14.51 -24.88
C LYS A 257 -0.07 -15.93 -25.21
N ARG A 258 -0.63 -16.66 -24.23
CA ARG A 258 -1.16 -18.03 -24.45
C ARG A 258 -2.43 -18.04 -25.26
N ILE A 259 -3.38 -17.15 -24.98
CA ILE A 259 -4.62 -17.02 -25.74
C ILE A 259 -4.28 -16.66 -27.20
N ARG A 260 -3.46 -15.64 -27.41
CA ARG A 260 -2.97 -15.23 -28.72
C ARG A 260 -2.33 -16.39 -29.48
N ARG A 261 -1.46 -17.18 -28.84
CA ARG A 261 -0.83 -18.36 -29.47
C ARG A 261 -1.85 -19.43 -29.84
N ALA A 262 -2.88 -19.65 -29.00
CA ALA A 262 -3.93 -20.63 -29.28
C ALA A 262 -4.74 -20.24 -30.51
N ILE A 263 -5.06 -18.97 -30.67
CA ILE A 263 -5.84 -18.45 -31.80
C ILE A 263 -4.97 -18.38 -33.07
N LEU A 264 -3.87 -17.63 -33.04
CA LEU A 264 -3.09 -17.30 -34.23
C LEU A 264 -2.23 -18.46 -34.75
N LYS A 265 -1.62 -19.27 -33.83
CA LYS A 265 -0.73 -20.35 -34.23
C LYS A 265 -1.38 -21.73 -34.29
N ARG A 266 -2.53 -21.92 -33.61
CA ARG A 266 -3.22 -23.21 -33.52
C ARG A 266 -4.61 -23.19 -34.12
N GLY A 267 -5.04 -22.07 -34.72
CA GLY A 267 -6.32 -21.91 -35.39
C GLY A 267 -7.55 -22.14 -34.50
N LYS A 268 -7.41 -21.93 -33.16
CA LYS A 268 -8.54 -22.16 -32.25
C LYS A 268 -9.54 -21.01 -32.34
N LYS A 269 -10.83 -21.32 -32.50
CA LYS A 269 -11.93 -20.34 -32.41
C LYS A 269 -12.09 -19.92 -30.94
N SER A 270 -12.32 -18.63 -30.68
CA SER A 270 -12.48 -18.05 -29.34
C SER A 270 -13.35 -16.80 -29.42
N HIS A 271 -14.32 -16.67 -28.53
CA HIS A 271 -15.19 -15.50 -28.39
C HIS A 271 -14.42 -14.26 -27.91
N ILE A 272 -13.19 -14.43 -27.39
CA ILE A 272 -12.39 -13.31 -26.92
C ILE A 272 -12.05 -12.32 -28.04
N LEU A 273 -12.04 -12.78 -29.30
CA LEU A 273 -11.85 -11.89 -30.45
C LEU A 273 -12.96 -10.85 -30.54
N GLU A 274 -14.21 -11.28 -30.39
CA GLU A 274 -15.39 -10.40 -30.44
C GLU A 274 -15.45 -9.53 -29.19
N LEU A 275 -15.16 -10.11 -27.99
CA LEU A 275 -15.19 -9.41 -26.71
C LEU A 275 -14.07 -8.38 -26.55
N ASN A 276 -13.05 -8.39 -27.39
CA ASN A 276 -11.89 -7.50 -27.33
C ASN A 276 -11.60 -6.81 -28.66
N ASP A 277 -12.63 -6.62 -29.49
CA ASP A 277 -12.58 -5.90 -30.77
C ASP A 277 -11.43 -6.36 -31.67
N GLY A 278 -11.19 -7.67 -31.72
CA GLY A 278 -10.11 -8.29 -32.50
C GLY A 278 -8.69 -8.10 -31.91
N ASN A 279 -8.52 -7.30 -30.87
CA ASN A 279 -7.21 -7.01 -30.29
C ASN A 279 -6.74 -8.16 -29.38
N LEU A 280 -5.69 -8.85 -29.80
CA LEU A 280 -5.05 -9.92 -29.02
C LEU A 280 -3.72 -9.51 -28.38
N ASP A 281 -3.30 -8.27 -28.52
CA ASP A 281 -2.04 -7.79 -27.94
C ASP A 281 -2.20 -7.34 -26.48
N SER A 282 -3.40 -6.88 -26.12
CA SER A 282 -3.75 -6.48 -24.76
C SER A 282 -5.15 -6.94 -24.40
N ILE A 283 -5.27 -7.95 -23.54
CA ILE A 283 -6.54 -8.46 -23.02
C ILE A 283 -6.70 -8.03 -21.57
N ARG A 284 -7.76 -7.27 -21.29
CA ARG A 284 -8.06 -6.78 -19.92
C ARG A 284 -8.65 -7.91 -19.07
N SER A 285 -8.46 -7.83 -17.77
CA SER A 285 -8.99 -8.83 -16.82
C SER A 285 -10.51 -9.00 -16.92
N GLY A 286 -11.26 -7.89 -17.04
CA GLY A 286 -12.72 -7.95 -17.26
C GLY A 286 -13.11 -8.66 -18.56
N THR A 287 -12.33 -8.53 -19.64
CA THR A 287 -12.55 -9.29 -20.88
C THR A 287 -12.30 -10.79 -20.66
N LEU A 288 -11.27 -11.16 -19.88
CA LEU A 288 -11.03 -12.56 -19.51
C LEU A 288 -12.21 -13.14 -18.74
N ALA A 289 -12.75 -12.41 -17.77
CA ALA A 289 -13.91 -12.82 -16.97
C ALA A 289 -15.16 -13.02 -17.87
N LYS A 290 -15.45 -12.07 -18.75
CA LYS A 290 -16.56 -12.19 -19.72
C LYS A 290 -16.41 -13.41 -20.63
N ALA A 291 -15.19 -13.68 -21.12
CA ALA A 291 -14.93 -14.84 -21.96
C ALA A 291 -15.11 -16.17 -21.20
N VAL A 292 -14.67 -16.23 -19.93
CA VAL A 292 -14.90 -17.39 -19.06
C VAL A 292 -16.38 -17.61 -18.82
N ALA A 293 -17.13 -16.55 -18.47
CA ALA A 293 -18.58 -16.61 -18.26
C ALA A 293 -19.35 -17.02 -19.52
N ALA A 294 -18.90 -16.60 -20.72
CA ALA A 294 -19.44 -17.02 -22.00
C ALA A 294 -19.06 -18.45 -22.40
N GLY A 295 -18.35 -19.19 -21.57
CA GLY A 295 -17.97 -20.57 -21.85
C GLY A 295 -16.85 -20.73 -22.90
N ASP A 296 -16.05 -19.68 -23.16
CA ASP A 296 -14.95 -19.74 -24.12
C ASP A 296 -13.91 -20.81 -23.76
N LYS A 297 -13.86 -21.87 -24.56
CA LYS A 297 -13.02 -23.05 -24.30
C LYS A 297 -11.52 -22.71 -24.28
N VAL A 298 -11.07 -21.74 -25.06
CA VAL A 298 -9.66 -21.32 -25.11
C VAL A 298 -9.30 -20.62 -23.83
N THR A 299 -10.09 -19.61 -23.42
CA THR A 299 -9.86 -18.84 -22.21
C THR A 299 -9.95 -19.74 -20.98
N ILE A 300 -10.99 -20.56 -20.83
CA ILE A 300 -11.16 -21.50 -19.74
C ILE A 300 -9.94 -22.42 -19.59
N LYS A 301 -9.43 -22.98 -20.70
CA LYS A 301 -8.25 -23.84 -20.69
C LYS A 301 -7.01 -23.08 -20.23
N VAL A 302 -6.83 -21.83 -20.67
CA VAL A 302 -5.70 -20.99 -20.25
C VAL A 302 -5.83 -20.65 -18.78
N MET A 303 -7.02 -20.25 -18.29
CA MET A 303 -7.25 -19.92 -16.89
C MET A 303 -7.08 -21.12 -15.95
N ARG A 304 -7.52 -22.32 -16.36
CA ARG A 304 -7.24 -23.55 -15.60
C ARG A 304 -5.72 -23.80 -15.44
N ARG A 305 -4.96 -23.54 -16.50
CA ARG A 305 -3.49 -23.65 -16.43
C ARG A 305 -2.87 -22.57 -15.56
N THR A 306 -3.38 -21.35 -15.60
CA THR A 306 -2.98 -20.25 -14.73
C THR A 306 -3.22 -20.61 -13.27
N ALA A 307 -4.42 -21.11 -12.92
CA ALA A 307 -4.73 -21.57 -11.57
C ALA A 307 -3.77 -22.68 -11.08
N LYS A 308 -3.40 -23.62 -11.97
CA LYS A 308 -2.43 -24.66 -11.62
C LYS A 308 -1.09 -24.06 -11.17
N TYR A 309 -0.52 -23.13 -11.94
CA TYR A 309 0.79 -22.57 -11.60
C TYR A 309 0.73 -21.60 -10.43
N LEU A 310 -0.39 -20.87 -10.26
CA LEU A 310 -0.63 -20.10 -9.04
C LEU A 310 -0.68 -21.02 -7.81
N GLY A 311 -1.38 -22.16 -7.90
CA GLY A 311 -1.41 -23.14 -6.83
C GLY A 311 -0.02 -23.73 -6.51
N ILE A 312 0.81 -23.98 -7.51
CA ILE A 312 2.20 -24.40 -7.29
C ILE A 312 2.99 -23.29 -6.57
N GLY A 313 2.82 -22.03 -6.98
CA GLY A 313 3.44 -20.87 -6.30
C GLY A 313 3.01 -20.76 -4.85
N VAL A 314 1.70 -20.86 -4.60
CA VAL A 314 1.14 -20.87 -3.22
C VAL A 314 1.73 -22.02 -2.41
N ALA A 315 1.75 -23.24 -2.95
CA ALA A 315 2.34 -24.40 -2.27
C ALA A 315 3.81 -24.18 -1.91
N SER A 316 4.58 -23.56 -2.82
CA SER A 316 6.00 -23.24 -2.56
C SER A 316 6.14 -22.25 -1.40
N VAL A 317 5.30 -21.22 -1.37
CA VAL A 317 5.30 -20.23 -0.28
C VAL A 317 4.90 -20.88 1.04
N VAL A 318 3.85 -21.70 1.05
CA VAL A 318 3.38 -22.39 2.27
C VAL A 318 4.44 -23.37 2.76
N ASN A 319 5.05 -24.18 1.88
CA ASN A 319 6.12 -25.11 2.28
C ASN A 319 7.36 -24.39 2.86
N PHE A 320 7.58 -23.12 2.49
CA PHE A 320 8.78 -22.38 2.88
C PHE A 320 8.54 -21.48 4.11
N LEU A 321 7.41 -20.77 4.17
CA LEU A 321 7.12 -19.78 5.22
C LEU A 321 6.06 -20.26 6.20
N ASN A 322 5.17 -21.16 5.80
CA ASN A 322 4.02 -21.64 6.55
C ASN A 322 3.23 -20.50 7.24
N PRO A 323 2.75 -19.51 6.47
CA PRO A 323 2.00 -18.40 7.02
C PRO A 323 0.58 -18.84 7.44
N GLU A 324 -0.08 -18.08 8.31
CA GLU A 324 -1.48 -18.31 8.68
C GLU A 324 -2.43 -18.06 7.49
N MET A 325 -2.06 -17.14 6.58
CA MET A 325 -2.92 -16.76 5.46
C MET A 325 -2.14 -16.46 4.18
N ILE A 326 -2.73 -16.82 3.04
CA ILE A 326 -2.35 -16.33 1.70
C ILE A 326 -3.46 -15.45 1.19
N ILE A 327 -3.17 -14.20 0.87
CA ILE A 327 -4.11 -13.30 0.21
C ILE A 327 -3.83 -13.28 -1.28
N LEU A 328 -4.83 -13.60 -2.08
CA LEU A 328 -4.78 -13.52 -3.53
C LEU A 328 -5.51 -12.24 -3.98
N GLY A 329 -4.80 -11.35 -4.65
CA GLY A 329 -5.34 -10.08 -5.14
C GLY A 329 -4.90 -9.76 -6.57
N GLY A 330 -5.17 -8.51 -6.95
CA GLY A 330 -4.84 -7.97 -8.25
C GLY A 330 -5.89 -8.29 -9.31
N GLY A 331 -5.93 -7.44 -10.33
CA GLY A 331 -7.05 -7.39 -11.25
C GLY A 331 -7.38 -8.67 -12.03
N VAL A 332 -6.49 -9.66 -12.11
CA VAL A 332 -6.81 -10.97 -12.69
C VAL A 332 -7.64 -11.81 -11.73
N VAL A 333 -7.31 -11.78 -10.45
CA VAL A 333 -8.02 -12.52 -9.40
C VAL A 333 -9.39 -11.88 -9.14
N GLU A 334 -9.40 -10.57 -8.93
CA GLU A 334 -10.60 -9.78 -8.63
C GLU A 334 -11.67 -9.83 -9.74
N ALA A 335 -11.25 -9.99 -11.00
CA ALA A 335 -12.19 -10.09 -12.12
C ALA A 335 -12.85 -11.46 -12.25
N LEU A 336 -12.37 -12.48 -11.54
CA LEU A 336 -12.82 -13.86 -11.68
C LEU A 336 -13.65 -14.30 -10.46
N ASP A 337 -14.41 -15.36 -10.63
CA ASP A 337 -15.29 -15.93 -9.60
C ASP A 337 -14.53 -16.78 -8.56
N ASP A 338 -15.23 -17.13 -7.47
CA ASP A 338 -14.71 -17.98 -6.41
C ASP A 338 -14.25 -19.36 -6.92
N LYS A 339 -14.79 -19.82 -8.05
CA LYS A 339 -14.38 -21.10 -8.68
C LYS A 339 -12.93 -21.05 -9.16
N PHE A 340 -12.42 -19.87 -9.49
CA PHE A 340 -11.03 -19.70 -9.86
C PHE A 340 -10.12 -19.84 -8.62
N ILE A 341 -10.49 -19.21 -7.51
CA ILE A 341 -9.79 -19.31 -6.23
C ILE A 341 -9.79 -20.74 -5.71
N GLU A 342 -10.96 -21.37 -5.73
CA GLU A 342 -11.11 -22.78 -5.32
C GLU A 342 -10.22 -23.72 -6.15
N ARG A 343 -10.04 -23.42 -7.41
CA ARG A 343 -9.15 -24.18 -8.28
C ARG A 343 -7.68 -23.96 -7.94
N ILE A 344 -7.29 -22.73 -7.57
CA ILE A 344 -5.94 -22.44 -7.06
C ILE A 344 -5.70 -23.22 -5.78
N ARG A 345 -6.67 -23.20 -4.84
CA ARG A 345 -6.60 -23.94 -3.56
C ARG A 345 -6.41 -25.43 -3.80
N LYS A 346 -7.19 -26.05 -4.68
CA LYS A 346 -7.04 -27.49 -5.03
C LYS A 346 -5.64 -27.82 -5.55
N PHE A 347 -5.06 -26.95 -6.37
CA PHE A 347 -3.70 -27.16 -6.82
C PHE A 347 -2.67 -26.89 -5.71
N ALA A 348 -2.88 -25.88 -4.86
CA ALA A 348 -2.00 -25.64 -3.72
C ALA A 348 -1.91 -26.86 -2.81
N VAL A 349 -3.03 -27.41 -2.40
CA VAL A 349 -3.11 -28.65 -1.60
C VAL A 349 -2.41 -29.84 -2.31
N ALA A 350 -2.61 -29.99 -3.61
CA ALA A 350 -2.03 -31.10 -4.38
C ALA A 350 -0.50 -31.02 -4.56
N TYR A 351 0.11 -29.84 -4.40
CA TYR A 351 1.56 -29.61 -4.57
C TYR A 351 2.29 -29.24 -3.29
N ALA A 352 1.56 -28.95 -2.20
CA ALA A 352 2.16 -28.71 -0.90
C ALA A 352 2.58 -30.05 -0.24
N LEU A 353 3.51 -29.98 0.70
CA LEU A 353 3.84 -31.11 1.55
C LEU A 353 2.59 -31.49 2.37
N PRO A 354 2.30 -32.79 2.57
CA PRO A 354 1.16 -33.18 3.39
C PRO A 354 1.13 -32.46 4.74
N ASN A 355 -0.06 -32.02 5.14
CA ASN A 355 -0.34 -31.29 6.38
C ASN A 355 0.19 -29.85 6.49
N THR A 356 1.01 -29.35 5.55
CA THR A 356 1.47 -27.95 5.61
C THR A 356 0.40 -26.94 5.27
N MET A 357 -0.67 -27.37 4.59
CA MET A 357 -1.85 -26.54 4.29
C MET A 357 -2.88 -26.53 5.43
N ASP A 358 -2.70 -27.36 6.45
CA ASP A 358 -3.63 -27.42 7.59
C ASP A 358 -3.55 -26.11 8.37
N GLY A 359 -4.70 -25.45 8.52
CA GLY A 359 -4.78 -24.15 9.18
C GLY A 359 -4.36 -22.94 8.32
N VAL A 360 -3.86 -23.14 7.08
CA VAL A 360 -3.56 -22.03 6.17
C VAL A 360 -4.82 -21.59 5.41
N GLU A 361 -5.22 -20.36 5.63
CA GLU A 361 -6.34 -19.77 4.90
C GLU A 361 -5.86 -19.20 3.55
N ILE A 362 -6.63 -19.42 2.47
CA ILE A 362 -6.46 -18.73 1.20
C ILE A 362 -7.66 -17.80 1.01
N ALA A 363 -7.42 -16.50 1.13
CA ALA A 363 -8.45 -15.47 1.01
C ALA A 363 -8.26 -14.64 -0.27
N THR A 364 -9.32 -13.97 -0.70
CA THR A 364 -9.26 -12.95 -1.75
C THR A 364 -9.07 -11.58 -1.11
N ALA A 365 -8.25 -10.72 -1.72
CA ALA A 365 -8.09 -9.32 -1.33
C ALA A 365 -9.46 -8.60 -1.28
N LYS A 366 -9.67 -7.76 -0.27
CA LYS A 366 -10.95 -7.07 -0.02
C LYS A 366 -10.93 -5.59 -0.39
N LEU A 367 -9.78 -4.96 -0.37
CA LEU A 367 -9.67 -3.50 -0.53
C LEU A 367 -9.61 -3.05 -2.01
N GLY A 368 -9.36 -3.98 -2.94
CA GLY A 368 -9.29 -3.66 -4.37
C GLY A 368 -8.31 -2.53 -4.68
N ASP A 369 -8.76 -1.52 -5.43
CA ASP A 369 -7.95 -0.35 -5.82
C ASP A 369 -7.49 0.51 -4.61
N ASP A 370 -8.11 0.39 -3.43
CA ASP A 370 -7.77 1.16 -2.24
C ASP A 370 -6.64 0.52 -1.40
N ALA A 371 -6.29 -0.74 -1.64
CA ALA A 371 -5.26 -1.46 -0.88
C ALA A 371 -3.93 -0.69 -0.83
N GLY A 372 -3.49 -0.14 -1.97
CA GLY A 372 -2.25 0.62 -2.08
C GLY A 372 -2.27 1.91 -1.25
N VAL A 373 -3.32 2.73 -1.35
CA VAL A 373 -3.40 4.00 -0.61
C VAL A 373 -3.58 3.78 0.89
N ILE A 374 -4.38 2.80 1.30
CA ILE A 374 -4.56 2.45 2.72
C ILE A 374 -3.24 1.94 3.30
N GLY A 375 -2.58 0.98 2.65
CA GLY A 375 -1.31 0.45 3.13
C GLY A 375 -0.20 1.49 3.16
N ALA A 376 -0.13 2.39 2.18
CA ALA A 376 0.80 3.50 2.18
C ALA A 376 0.56 4.45 3.37
N SER A 377 -0.72 4.70 3.72
CA SER A 377 -1.07 5.52 4.89
C SER A 377 -0.62 4.87 6.20
N VAL A 378 -0.82 3.55 6.34
CA VAL A 378 -0.37 2.78 7.51
C VAL A 378 1.15 2.84 7.64
N LEU A 379 1.88 2.65 6.54
CA LEU A 379 3.34 2.77 6.52
C LEU A 379 3.80 4.14 7.01
N ALA A 380 3.19 5.22 6.50
CA ALA A 380 3.52 6.59 6.93
C ALA A 380 3.32 6.79 8.44
N ARG A 381 2.21 6.28 9.01
CA ARG A 381 1.93 6.36 10.45
C ARG A 381 2.94 5.57 11.28
N GLN A 382 3.32 4.36 10.84
CA GLN A 382 4.31 3.53 11.54
C GLN A 382 5.66 4.24 11.64
N HIS A 383 6.08 4.94 10.60
CA HIS A 383 7.33 5.71 10.61
C HIS A 383 7.26 6.94 11.51
N LEU A 384 6.13 7.61 11.63
CA LEU A 384 5.96 8.73 12.57
C LEU A 384 6.11 8.31 14.02
N VAL A 385 5.63 7.11 14.40
CA VAL A 385 5.74 6.58 15.77
C VAL A 385 7.17 6.12 16.10
N THR A 386 7.95 5.66 15.12
CA THR A 386 9.31 5.13 15.33
C THR A 386 10.39 6.23 15.38
N THR A 387 10.06 7.45 15.01
CA THR A 387 11.02 8.58 14.94
C THR A 387 11.04 9.40 16.26
N TYR A 388 10.26 9.02 17.26
CA TYR A 388 10.22 9.54 18.61
C TYR A 388 10.62 8.41 19.59
#